data_e2304219ebec558c8c9f0afd46928683
#
_entry.id   e2304219ebec558c8c9f0afd46928683
#
_cell.length_a   1.000
_cell.length_b   1.000
_cell.length_c   1.000
_cell.angle_alpha   90.00
_cell.angle_beta   90.00
_cell.angle_gamma   90.00
#
_symmetry.space_group_name_H-M   'P 1'
#
loop_
_entity.id
_entity.type
_entity.pdbx_description
1 polymer ?
#
loop_
_entity_poly.entity_id
_entity_poly.type
_entity_poly.pdbx_seq_one_letter_code
_entity_poly.pdbx_strand_id
1 'polypeptide(L)'
;MSPTAGSSADNRRIDSWKEIAAFFGRDERTVKRWEKERGLPVHRLPGERGGVFAYTAELTRWLNSTGHGSAAGPDPSDARPPAIPPPPLQTQPATAPPETARPARESLRGLLLAAAILVILGLSFYSIRVVRRHEHARLYRTAHVPDPEAEQFYLKGRYYWNRRTEGSLGLAVDAFTQAVVHDSEYAKAYAGLAECYDIMPEFTSMPRSEAFPRAIAAAKKAIALDDSLAAAHRALAFGLFYWEWQIPHSLSEYQRAIALDPADEEAHHWYATSLFALGRYSEATTEIAKAQQLNPASRSILSDQALIRYWAGDPSHAIASLRELEQAEPDFASAPRYLAEIAWVQKDYRAWIDQSLRLGALSKNEQITAVAQAAQNAFAKGGKRAMLESMRAVQQRYFDSGQSSGFALARTCAMLGRNDEALADLKAAIAARDFEIFSLESNPSFAGLNRDPRFEALKRLITQRMYRA
;
A
#
# COMPACT_ATOMS: atom_id res chain seq x y z
N MET A 1 45.61 -0.04 9.41
CA MET A 1 45.09 -1.14 8.57
C MET A 1 43.64 -0.83 8.31
N SER A 2 43.35 -0.35 7.13
CA SER A 2 42.00 0.06 6.69
C SER A 2 41.20 -1.16 6.25
N PRO A 3 39.90 -1.25 6.49
CA PRO A 3 39.02 -2.16 5.80
C PRO A 3 38.52 -1.52 4.50
N THR A 4 38.64 -2.27 3.47
CA THR A 4 38.30 -2.06 2.08
C THR A 4 36.81 -1.70 1.88
N ALA A 5 36.58 -0.62 1.12
CA ALA A 5 35.31 -0.19 0.57
C ALA A 5 34.70 -1.28 -0.33
N GLY A 6 33.46 -1.65 -0.06
CA GLY A 6 32.61 -2.45 -0.94
C GLY A 6 32.28 -1.67 -2.22
N SER A 7 32.54 -2.28 -3.35
CA SER A 7 32.39 -1.83 -4.72
C SER A 7 30.94 -1.33 -4.99
N SER A 8 30.78 -0.04 -5.22
CA SER A 8 29.75 0.55 -6.05
C SER A 8 29.87 -0.07 -7.46
N ALA A 9 28.86 -0.81 -7.91
CA ALA A 9 28.82 -1.37 -9.26
C ALA A 9 28.94 -0.21 -10.26
N ASP A 10 30.05 -0.20 -10.99
CA ASP A 10 30.45 0.83 -11.95
C ASP A 10 29.39 0.89 -13.08
N ASN A 11 28.47 1.85 -13.00
CA ASN A 11 27.42 2.08 -14.02
C ASN A 11 28.02 2.83 -15.21
N ARG A 12 28.99 2.17 -15.89
CA ARG A 12 29.72 2.73 -17.03
C ARG A 12 28.84 2.73 -18.29
N ARG A 13 28.83 3.84 -19.01
CA ARG A 13 28.25 3.93 -20.34
C ARG A 13 29.15 3.29 -21.37
N ILE A 14 28.56 2.51 -22.28
CA ILE A 14 29.19 1.83 -23.41
C ILE A 14 28.62 2.43 -24.69
N ASP A 15 29.43 2.94 -25.62
CA ASP A 15 29.01 3.82 -26.70
C ASP A 15 28.96 3.18 -28.11
N SER A 16 29.10 1.87 -28.24
CA SER A 16 29.11 1.20 -29.55
C SER A 16 28.61 -0.23 -29.49
N TRP A 17 28.07 -0.73 -30.62
CA TRP A 17 27.73 -2.14 -30.77
C TRP A 17 28.90 -3.08 -30.49
N LYS A 18 30.09 -2.67 -30.83
CA LYS A 18 31.31 -3.45 -30.60
C LYS A 18 31.60 -3.62 -29.11
N GLU A 19 31.47 -2.55 -28.34
CA GLU A 19 31.69 -2.59 -26.90
C GLU A 19 30.54 -3.33 -26.16
N ILE A 20 29.28 -3.16 -26.62
CA ILE A 20 28.17 -3.94 -26.10
C ILE A 20 28.34 -5.43 -26.35
N ALA A 21 28.81 -5.80 -27.54
CA ALA A 21 29.14 -7.18 -27.90
C ALA A 21 30.29 -7.73 -27.03
N ALA A 22 31.34 -6.94 -26.82
CA ALA A 22 32.45 -7.29 -25.96
C ALA A 22 32.02 -7.52 -24.49
N PHE A 23 31.06 -6.73 -23.97
CA PHE A 23 30.51 -6.91 -22.63
C PHE A 23 29.91 -8.30 -22.41
N PHE A 24 29.26 -8.86 -23.45
CA PHE A 24 28.66 -10.19 -23.42
C PHE A 24 29.59 -11.32 -23.93
N GLY A 25 30.77 -11.01 -24.41
CA GLY A 25 31.65 -11.96 -25.04
C GLY A 25 31.05 -12.60 -26.32
N ARG A 26 30.30 -11.81 -27.09
CA ARG A 26 29.56 -12.24 -28.30
C ARG A 26 29.88 -11.31 -29.47
N ASP A 27 29.50 -11.73 -30.68
CA ASP A 27 29.61 -10.89 -31.87
C ASP A 27 28.48 -9.87 -31.96
N GLU A 28 28.69 -8.77 -32.71
CA GLU A 28 27.71 -7.70 -32.88
C GLU A 28 26.36 -8.15 -33.46
N ARG A 29 26.40 -9.17 -34.35
CA ARG A 29 25.21 -9.69 -35.02
C ARG A 29 24.29 -10.37 -34.02
N THR A 30 24.85 -11.12 -33.08
CA THR A 30 24.14 -11.78 -31.99
C THR A 30 23.52 -10.74 -31.05
N VAL A 31 24.22 -9.70 -30.67
CA VAL A 31 23.73 -8.66 -29.74
C VAL A 31 22.63 -7.80 -30.39
N LYS A 32 22.78 -7.46 -31.68
CA LYS A 32 21.75 -6.77 -32.46
C LYS A 32 20.48 -7.62 -32.62
N ARG A 33 20.60 -8.95 -32.71
CA ARG A 33 19.46 -9.87 -32.67
C ARG A 33 18.78 -9.85 -31.31
N TRP A 34 19.54 -9.85 -30.20
CA TRP A 34 18.98 -9.79 -28.84
C TRP A 34 18.24 -8.48 -28.57
N GLU A 35 18.67 -7.34 -29.12
CA GLU A 35 17.89 -6.10 -29.07
C GLU A 35 16.50 -6.29 -29.69
N LYS A 36 16.43 -6.89 -30.88
CA LYS A 36 15.18 -7.08 -31.63
C LYS A 36 14.26 -8.15 -31.04
N GLU A 37 14.82 -9.28 -30.62
CA GLU A 37 14.06 -10.48 -30.26
C GLU A 37 13.84 -10.62 -28.74
N ARG A 38 14.71 -10.05 -27.91
CA ARG A 38 14.75 -10.26 -26.47
C ARG A 38 14.76 -8.98 -25.65
N GLY A 39 14.60 -7.82 -26.29
CA GLY A 39 14.52 -6.53 -25.62
C GLY A 39 15.81 -6.15 -24.87
N LEU A 40 17.00 -6.44 -25.43
CA LEU A 40 18.26 -5.97 -24.86
C LEU A 40 18.23 -4.43 -24.75
N PRO A 41 18.47 -3.83 -23.56
CA PRO A 41 18.38 -2.39 -23.36
C PRO A 41 19.51 -1.66 -24.05
N VAL A 42 19.22 -1.11 -25.23
CA VAL A 42 20.15 -0.31 -26.04
C VAL A 42 19.47 1.01 -26.39
N HIS A 43 20.14 2.11 -26.09
CA HIS A 43 19.67 3.46 -26.34
C HIS A 43 20.25 4.03 -27.64
N ARG A 44 19.52 4.94 -28.29
CA ARG A 44 19.95 5.60 -29.51
C ARG A 44 20.14 7.10 -29.31
N LEU A 45 21.23 7.63 -29.80
CA LEU A 45 21.44 9.08 -29.79
C LEU A 45 20.55 9.75 -30.86
N PRO A 46 19.89 10.87 -30.55
CA PRO A 46 19.15 11.63 -31.56
C PRO A 46 20.09 12.23 -32.61
N GLY A 47 19.81 12.06 -33.91
CA GLY A 47 20.56 12.60 -35.03
C GLY A 47 20.70 11.64 -36.22
N GLU A 48 21.01 12.15 -37.42
CA GLU A 48 21.03 11.39 -38.69
C GLU A 48 22.08 10.24 -38.79
N ARG A 49 23.04 10.15 -37.86
CA ARG A 49 23.99 9.06 -37.75
C ARG A 49 23.89 8.32 -36.41
N GLY A 50 22.69 8.08 -35.95
CA GLY A 50 22.34 7.54 -34.65
C GLY A 50 23.30 6.53 -34.06
N GLY A 51 24.25 6.97 -33.24
CA GLY A 51 25.07 6.13 -32.41
C GLY A 51 24.22 5.40 -31.36
N VAL A 52 24.69 4.22 -30.94
CA VAL A 52 24.04 3.44 -29.87
C VAL A 52 24.86 3.48 -28.61
N PHE A 53 24.20 3.44 -27.46
CA PHE A 53 24.83 3.31 -26.16
C PHE A 53 24.00 2.42 -25.22
N ALA A 54 24.66 1.90 -24.20
CA ALA A 54 23.99 1.14 -23.12
C ALA A 54 24.74 1.39 -21.80
N TYR A 55 24.06 1.14 -20.68
CA TYR A 55 24.68 1.20 -19.37
C TYR A 55 24.96 -0.21 -18.82
N THR A 56 26.16 -0.44 -18.28
CA THR A 56 26.57 -1.75 -17.76
C THR A 56 25.62 -2.30 -16.71
N ALA A 57 25.04 -1.46 -15.88
CA ALA A 57 24.03 -1.85 -14.90
C ALA A 57 22.73 -2.37 -15.55
N GLU A 58 22.28 -1.78 -16.66
CA GLU A 58 21.09 -2.22 -17.39
C GLU A 58 21.36 -3.55 -18.10
N LEU A 59 22.50 -3.69 -18.72
CA LEU A 59 22.93 -4.93 -19.40
C LEU A 59 23.06 -6.10 -18.41
N THR A 60 23.61 -5.86 -17.23
CA THR A 60 23.74 -6.86 -16.16
C THR A 60 22.35 -7.26 -15.63
N ARG A 61 21.46 -6.30 -15.41
CA ARG A 61 20.09 -6.56 -14.97
C ARG A 61 19.31 -7.38 -15.99
N TRP A 62 19.46 -7.04 -17.27
CA TRP A 62 18.84 -7.78 -18.37
C TRP A 62 19.37 -9.22 -18.45
N LEU A 63 20.69 -9.43 -18.31
CA LEU A 63 21.31 -10.75 -18.30
C LEU A 63 20.75 -11.63 -17.16
N ASN A 64 20.57 -11.05 -15.97
CA ASN A 64 20.04 -11.76 -14.81
C ASN A 64 18.54 -12.06 -14.93
N SER A 65 17.76 -11.17 -15.60
CA SER A 65 16.32 -11.36 -15.80
C SER A 65 15.96 -12.38 -16.87
N THR A 66 16.86 -12.61 -17.84
CA THR A 66 16.62 -13.56 -18.95
C THR A 66 17.13 -14.98 -18.68
N GLY A 67 17.64 -15.26 -17.48
CA GLY A 67 18.02 -16.62 -17.04
C GLY A 67 19.21 -17.25 -17.79
N HIS A 68 20.06 -16.46 -18.44
CA HIS A 68 21.20 -16.94 -19.22
C HIS A 68 22.52 -16.70 -18.49
N GLY A 69 22.63 -17.27 -17.31
CA GLY A 69 23.91 -17.52 -16.66
C GLY A 69 24.35 -18.95 -16.94
N SER A 70 25.43 -19.09 -17.71
CA SER A 70 26.24 -20.30 -17.89
C SER A 70 25.90 -21.25 -19.05
N ALA A 71 26.94 -21.51 -19.74
CA ALA A 71 27.42 -22.64 -20.53
C ALA A 71 27.47 -22.42 -22.04
N ALA A 72 28.71 -22.36 -22.50
CA ALA A 72 29.09 -22.52 -23.89
C ALA A 72 28.74 -23.94 -24.37
N GLY A 73 27.78 -24.02 -25.30
CA GLY A 73 27.55 -25.21 -26.11
C GLY A 73 27.68 -24.83 -27.58
N PRO A 74 28.19 -25.68 -28.44
CA PRO A 74 28.50 -25.33 -29.83
C PRO A 74 27.25 -25.14 -30.69
N ASP A 75 27.41 -24.28 -31.69
CA ASP A 75 26.43 -23.85 -32.70
C ASP A 75 25.86 -25.07 -33.48
N PRO A 76 24.50 -25.19 -33.66
CA PRO A 76 23.89 -26.32 -34.34
C PRO A 76 23.90 -26.25 -35.86
N SER A 77 24.84 -25.54 -36.51
CA SER A 77 24.88 -25.42 -37.98
C SER A 77 25.84 -26.37 -38.72
N ASP A 78 26.50 -27.32 -38.02
CA ASP A 78 27.43 -28.27 -38.63
C ASP A 78 27.04 -29.73 -38.36
N ALA A 79 25.84 -30.15 -38.71
CA ALA A 79 25.47 -31.54 -38.71
C ALA A 79 24.94 -31.95 -40.12
N ARG A 80 25.78 -32.63 -40.89
CA ARG A 80 25.44 -33.35 -42.09
C ARG A 80 24.47 -34.50 -41.76
N PRO A 81 23.43 -34.74 -42.52
CA PRO A 81 22.49 -35.82 -42.24
C PRO A 81 23.10 -37.21 -42.53
N PRO A 82 22.87 -38.20 -41.67
CA PRO A 82 23.30 -39.57 -41.93
C PRO A 82 22.40 -40.26 -42.96
N ALA A 83 23.02 -41.14 -43.79
CA ALA A 83 22.42 -41.86 -44.86
C ALA A 83 21.34 -42.87 -44.41
N ILE A 84 20.29 -42.97 -45.21
CA ILE A 84 19.16 -43.89 -45.05
C ILE A 84 19.56 -45.31 -45.49
N PRO A 85 19.34 -46.37 -44.68
CA PRO A 85 19.47 -47.75 -45.16
C PRO A 85 18.20 -48.20 -45.91
N PRO A 86 18.29 -49.16 -46.90
CA PRO A 86 17.20 -49.56 -47.74
C PRO A 86 16.16 -50.44 -47.01
N PRO A 87 14.91 -50.48 -47.49
CA PRO A 87 13.80 -51.16 -46.80
C PRO A 87 13.87 -52.69 -47.05
N PRO A 88 13.40 -53.53 -46.10
CA PRO A 88 13.21 -54.95 -46.28
C PRO A 88 11.89 -55.30 -47.03
N LEU A 89 11.97 -56.38 -47.76
CA LEU A 89 10.91 -56.93 -48.61
C LEU A 89 9.59 -57.22 -47.89
N GLN A 90 8.51 -56.88 -48.58
CA GLN A 90 7.14 -57.18 -48.21
C GLN A 90 6.83 -58.67 -48.33
N THR A 91 6.30 -59.27 -47.27
CA THR A 91 5.52 -60.48 -47.34
C THR A 91 4.06 -60.11 -47.04
N GLN A 92 3.17 -60.43 -47.99
CA GLN A 92 1.71 -60.34 -47.83
C GLN A 92 1.21 -61.42 -46.88
N PRO A 93 0.27 -61.09 -46.01
CA PRO A 93 -0.66 -62.10 -45.46
C PRO A 93 -2.10 -61.79 -45.88
N ALA A 94 -2.73 -62.89 -46.01
CA ALA A 94 -4.10 -63.25 -46.32
C ALA A 94 -5.24 -62.31 -45.91
N THR A 95 -6.23 -62.32 -46.72
CA THR A 95 -7.57 -61.71 -46.60
C THR A 95 -8.34 -62.13 -45.38
N ALA A 96 -8.83 -61.12 -44.60
CA ALA A 96 -9.81 -61.25 -43.53
C ALA A 96 -11.17 -60.69 -43.97
N PRO A 97 -12.31 -61.20 -43.45
CA PRO A 97 -13.66 -60.92 -43.98
C PRO A 97 -14.20 -59.53 -43.60
N PRO A 98 -15.28 -59.02 -44.20
CA PRO A 98 -15.73 -57.64 -44.09
C PRO A 98 -16.38 -57.38 -42.77
N GLU A 99 -15.86 -56.35 -42.10
CA GLU A 99 -16.36 -55.84 -40.83
C GLU A 99 -17.55 -54.90 -41.04
N THR A 100 -18.63 -55.22 -40.39
CA THR A 100 -19.91 -54.50 -40.41
C THR A 100 -19.81 -53.05 -40.00
N ALA A 101 -20.39 -52.16 -40.78
CA ALA A 101 -20.50 -50.71 -40.51
C ALA A 101 -21.12 -50.41 -39.13
N ARG A 102 -20.38 -49.73 -38.25
CA ARG A 102 -20.90 -49.11 -37.03
C ARG A 102 -21.49 -47.75 -37.33
N PRO A 103 -22.58 -47.35 -36.63
CA PRO A 103 -23.37 -46.18 -37.02
C PRO A 103 -22.73 -44.84 -36.68
N ALA A 104 -23.03 -43.82 -37.49
CA ALA A 104 -22.54 -42.43 -37.54
C ALA A 104 -22.75 -41.55 -36.27
N ARG A 105 -22.83 -42.13 -35.05
CA ARG A 105 -23.03 -41.37 -33.81
C ARG A 105 -21.74 -40.86 -33.16
N GLU A 106 -20.58 -41.45 -33.47
CA GLU A 106 -19.27 -41.01 -32.87
C GLU A 106 -18.70 -39.79 -33.62
N SER A 107 -19.00 -39.59 -34.89
CA SER A 107 -18.54 -38.43 -35.66
C SER A 107 -19.18 -37.12 -35.21
N LEU A 108 -20.43 -37.16 -34.75
CA LEU A 108 -21.16 -35.97 -34.33
C LEU A 108 -20.62 -35.42 -32.98
N ARG A 109 -20.20 -36.30 -32.04
CA ARG A 109 -19.57 -35.91 -30.77
C ARG A 109 -18.18 -35.29 -30.98
N GLY A 110 -17.39 -35.83 -31.91
CA GLY A 110 -16.09 -35.27 -32.29
C GLY A 110 -16.24 -33.89 -32.94
N LEU A 111 -17.26 -33.69 -33.77
CA LEU A 111 -17.54 -32.41 -34.43
C LEU A 111 -17.98 -31.33 -33.40
N LEU A 112 -18.82 -31.72 -32.44
CA LEU A 112 -19.26 -30.81 -31.36
C LEU A 112 -18.13 -30.42 -30.41
N LEU A 113 -17.24 -31.38 -30.09
CA LEU A 113 -16.03 -31.09 -29.30
C LEU A 113 -15.07 -30.15 -30.05
N ALA A 114 -14.84 -30.37 -31.34
CA ALA A 114 -14.00 -29.49 -32.15
C ALA A 114 -14.61 -28.07 -32.26
N ALA A 115 -15.93 -27.97 -32.43
CA ALA A 115 -16.64 -26.69 -32.46
C ALA A 115 -16.54 -25.95 -31.10
N ALA A 116 -16.68 -26.67 -29.97
CA ALA A 116 -16.53 -26.10 -28.64
C ALA A 116 -15.10 -25.57 -28.37
N ILE A 117 -14.08 -26.31 -28.80
CA ILE A 117 -12.67 -25.88 -28.73
C ILE A 117 -12.44 -24.63 -29.57
N LEU A 118 -12.97 -24.54 -30.76
CA LEU A 118 -12.84 -23.36 -31.61
C LEU A 118 -13.54 -22.13 -31.01
N VAL A 119 -14.70 -22.30 -30.37
CA VAL A 119 -15.40 -21.22 -29.67
C VAL A 119 -14.58 -20.75 -28.48
N ILE A 120 -14.01 -21.66 -27.69
CA ILE A 120 -13.15 -21.30 -26.53
C ILE A 120 -11.87 -20.57 -26.99
N LEU A 121 -11.24 -21.06 -28.07
CA LEU A 121 -10.06 -20.39 -28.64
C LEU A 121 -10.42 -19.01 -29.21
N GLY A 122 -11.57 -18.89 -29.86
CA GLY A 122 -12.09 -17.61 -30.38
C GLY A 122 -12.38 -16.61 -29.26
N LEU A 123 -13.02 -17.04 -28.17
CA LEU A 123 -13.28 -16.23 -27.00
C LEU A 123 -11.98 -15.82 -26.28
N SER A 124 -11.03 -16.75 -26.16
CA SER A 124 -9.71 -16.47 -25.58
C SER A 124 -8.93 -15.48 -26.44
N PHE A 125 -8.93 -15.64 -27.75
CA PHE A 125 -8.29 -14.72 -28.70
C PHE A 125 -8.97 -13.33 -28.69
N TYR A 126 -10.30 -13.30 -28.62
CA TYR A 126 -11.05 -12.05 -28.48
C TYR A 126 -10.73 -11.35 -27.17
N SER A 127 -10.70 -12.07 -26.03
CA SER A 127 -10.33 -11.54 -24.73
C SER A 127 -8.91 -10.98 -24.73
N ILE A 128 -7.94 -11.71 -25.29
CA ILE A 128 -6.55 -11.24 -25.43
C ILE A 128 -6.49 -9.99 -26.33
N ARG A 129 -7.27 -9.94 -27.40
CA ARG A 129 -7.32 -8.77 -28.30
C ARG A 129 -7.96 -7.55 -27.64
N VAL A 130 -9.00 -7.76 -26.84
CA VAL A 130 -9.66 -6.68 -26.05
C VAL A 130 -8.69 -6.15 -24.99
N VAL A 131 -8.03 -7.04 -24.23
CA VAL A 131 -7.02 -6.65 -23.24
C VAL A 131 -5.87 -5.90 -23.90
N ARG A 132 -5.30 -6.40 -24.98
CA ARG A 132 -4.23 -5.72 -25.74
C ARG A 132 -4.69 -4.38 -26.34
N ARG A 133 -5.94 -4.26 -26.77
CA ARG A 133 -6.50 -2.99 -27.24
C ARG A 133 -6.58 -1.97 -26.12
N HIS A 134 -6.95 -2.38 -24.92
CA HIS A 134 -6.95 -1.51 -23.73
C HIS A 134 -5.53 -1.15 -23.29
N GLU A 135 -4.58 -2.08 -23.34
CA GLU A 135 -3.16 -1.79 -23.08
C GLU A 135 -2.56 -0.86 -24.13
N HIS A 136 -2.83 -1.08 -25.43
CA HIS A 136 -2.38 -0.16 -26.48
C HIS A 136 -3.03 1.23 -26.37
N ALA A 137 -4.32 1.31 -26.03
CA ALA A 137 -4.98 2.61 -25.80
C ALA A 137 -4.39 3.34 -24.58
N ARG A 138 -3.91 2.61 -23.55
CA ARG A 138 -3.15 3.16 -22.42
C ARG A 138 -1.77 3.68 -22.84
N LEU A 139 -1.03 2.94 -23.67
CA LEU A 139 0.31 3.29 -24.14
C LEU A 139 0.33 4.50 -25.11
N TYR A 140 -0.79 4.81 -25.76
CA TYR A 140 -0.93 5.96 -26.67
C TYR A 140 -1.72 7.12 -26.08
N ARG A 141 -2.16 7.04 -24.82
CA ARG A 141 -2.59 8.24 -24.12
C ARG A 141 -1.34 9.08 -23.93
N THR A 142 -1.15 10.10 -24.77
CA THR A 142 -0.12 11.13 -24.55
C THR A 142 -0.29 11.60 -23.11
N ALA A 143 0.77 11.47 -22.31
CA ALA A 143 0.73 11.93 -20.92
C ALA A 143 0.20 13.36 -20.93
N HIS A 144 -0.85 13.62 -20.16
CA HIS A 144 -1.42 14.96 -20.05
C HIS A 144 -0.32 15.92 -19.60
N VAL A 145 -0.07 16.96 -20.39
CA VAL A 145 0.88 18.02 -20.03
C VAL A 145 0.07 19.08 -19.30
N PRO A 146 0.32 19.31 -18.01
CA PRO A 146 -0.47 20.24 -17.24
C PRO A 146 -0.24 21.68 -17.73
N ASP A 147 -1.24 22.51 -17.53
CA ASP A 147 -1.09 23.95 -17.67
C ASP A 147 0.05 24.45 -16.76
N PRO A 148 0.95 25.35 -17.22
CA PRO A 148 2.08 25.83 -16.41
C PRO A 148 1.66 26.48 -15.08
N GLU A 149 0.52 27.18 -15.02
CA GLU A 149 0.02 27.76 -13.76
C GLU A 149 -0.54 26.65 -12.85
N ALA A 150 -1.22 25.65 -13.39
CA ALA A 150 -1.67 24.48 -12.65
C ALA A 150 -0.50 23.74 -12.02
N GLU A 151 0.61 23.55 -12.75
CA GLU A 151 1.82 22.92 -12.22
C GLU A 151 2.43 23.73 -11.07
N GLN A 152 2.50 25.07 -11.17
CA GLN A 152 2.98 25.92 -10.08
C GLN A 152 2.12 25.78 -8.82
N PHE A 153 0.80 25.79 -8.96
CA PHE A 153 -0.11 25.58 -7.85
C PHE A 153 0.02 24.17 -7.25
N TYR A 154 0.20 23.14 -8.08
CA TYR A 154 0.45 21.78 -7.61
C TYR A 154 1.73 21.71 -6.76
N LEU A 155 2.84 22.25 -7.23
CA LEU A 155 4.11 22.28 -6.49
C LEU A 155 3.98 23.03 -5.16
N LYS A 156 3.24 24.15 -5.15
CA LYS A 156 2.92 24.89 -3.93
C LYS A 156 2.06 24.04 -2.97
N GLY A 157 1.09 23.31 -3.49
CA GLY A 157 0.28 22.36 -2.73
C GLY A 157 1.13 21.27 -2.07
N ARG A 158 2.05 20.66 -2.84
CA ARG A 158 3.00 19.66 -2.31
C ARG A 158 3.89 20.23 -1.20
N TYR A 159 4.41 21.43 -1.36
CA TYR A 159 5.19 22.11 -0.33
C TYR A 159 4.42 22.26 0.98
N TYR A 160 3.17 22.70 0.92
CA TYR A 160 2.33 22.87 2.10
C TYR A 160 1.93 21.53 2.73
N TRP A 161 1.59 20.54 1.92
CA TRP A 161 1.21 19.19 2.39
C TRP A 161 2.32 18.54 3.22
N ASN A 162 3.58 18.68 2.79
CA ASN A 162 4.73 18.11 3.50
C ASN A 162 4.93 18.67 4.92
N ARG A 163 4.36 19.82 5.24
CA ARG A 163 4.49 20.44 6.57
C ARG A 163 3.54 19.83 7.61
N ARG A 164 2.45 19.22 7.19
CA ARG A 164 1.47 18.50 8.03
C ARG A 164 1.05 19.26 9.30
N THR A 165 0.68 20.53 9.16
CA THR A 165 0.07 21.34 10.22
C THR A 165 -1.32 21.80 9.77
N GLU A 166 -2.21 22.14 10.72
CA GLU A 166 -3.57 22.58 10.40
C GLU A 166 -3.59 23.71 9.36
N GLY A 167 -2.83 24.78 9.57
CA GLY A 167 -2.78 25.91 8.64
C GLY A 167 -2.15 25.52 7.29
N SER A 168 -1.14 24.66 7.28
CA SER A 168 -0.48 24.26 6.03
C SER A 168 -1.36 23.33 5.19
N LEU A 169 -2.13 22.44 5.81
CA LEU A 169 -3.05 21.58 5.05
C LEU A 169 -4.18 22.37 4.39
N GLY A 170 -4.72 23.40 5.04
CA GLY A 170 -5.66 24.31 4.43
C GLY A 170 -5.08 25.00 3.18
N LEU A 171 -3.86 25.54 3.29
CA LEU A 171 -3.14 26.13 2.16
C LEU A 171 -2.81 25.11 1.05
N ALA A 172 -2.60 23.86 1.39
CA ALA A 172 -2.39 22.79 0.40
C ALA A 172 -3.68 22.52 -0.39
N VAL A 173 -4.83 22.41 0.30
CA VAL A 173 -6.14 22.24 -0.36
C VAL A 173 -6.43 23.42 -1.28
N ASP A 174 -6.20 24.65 -0.84
CA ASP A 174 -6.40 25.83 -1.69
C ASP A 174 -5.51 25.78 -2.94
N ALA A 175 -4.24 25.44 -2.77
CA ALA A 175 -3.29 25.38 -3.87
C ALA A 175 -3.65 24.26 -4.87
N PHE A 176 -3.96 23.04 -4.41
CA PHE A 176 -4.41 21.97 -5.31
C PHE A 176 -5.75 22.29 -5.97
N THR A 177 -6.65 23.00 -5.28
CA THR A 177 -7.91 23.46 -5.88
C THR A 177 -7.64 24.46 -7.00
N GLN A 178 -6.72 25.42 -6.81
CA GLN A 178 -6.31 26.31 -7.89
C GLN A 178 -5.69 25.55 -9.07
N ALA A 179 -4.85 24.54 -8.80
CA ALA A 179 -4.32 23.69 -9.86
C ALA A 179 -5.43 23.01 -10.68
N VAL A 180 -6.49 22.50 -10.03
CA VAL A 180 -7.66 21.90 -10.70
C VAL A 180 -8.49 22.95 -11.46
N VAL A 181 -8.58 24.19 -10.97
CA VAL A 181 -9.30 25.29 -11.65
C VAL A 181 -8.58 25.69 -12.94
N HIS A 182 -7.25 25.75 -12.92
CA HIS A 182 -6.45 26.06 -14.12
C HIS A 182 -6.40 24.88 -15.10
N ASP A 183 -6.42 23.64 -14.58
CA ASP A 183 -6.36 22.43 -15.40
C ASP A 183 -7.23 21.31 -14.80
N SER A 184 -8.45 21.19 -15.30
CA SER A 184 -9.44 20.19 -14.82
C SER A 184 -9.10 18.74 -15.18
N GLU A 185 -8.08 18.49 -16.00
CA GLU A 185 -7.58 17.15 -16.35
C GLU A 185 -6.29 16.79 -15.61
N TYR A 186 -5.80 17.67 -14.73
CA TYR A 186 -4.58 17.44 -13.98
C TYR A 186 -4.75 16.41 -12.85
N ALA A 187 -4.57 15.14 -13.17
CA ALA A 187 -4.76 14.00 -12.25
C ALA A 187 -3.98 14.13 -10.94
N LYS A 188 -2.71 14.60 -10.99
CA LYS A 188 -1.86 14.78 -9.80
C LYS A 188 -2.45 15.79 -8.81
N ALA A 189 -3.12 16.83 -9.27
CA ALA A 189 -3.75 17.81 -8.39
C ALA A 189 -4.94 17.22 -7.64
N TYR A 190 -5.75 16.38 -8.28
CA TYR A 190 -6.81 15.63 -7.62
C TYR A 190 -6.26 14.61 -6.61
N ALA A 191 -5.16 13.91 -6.93
CA ALA A 191 -4.50 13.03 -5.97
C ALA A 191 -4.00 13.81 -4.75
N GLY A 192 -3.39 15.00 -4.96
CA GLY A 192 -2.98 15.88 -3.87
C GLY A 192 -4.13 16.36 -2.97
N LEU A 193 -5.30 16.67 -3.57
CA LEU A 193 -6.53 16.96 -2.80
C LEU A 193 -6.97 15.75 -1.96
N ALA A 194 -6.96 14.55 -2.55
CA ALA A 194 -7.31 13.33 -1.85
C ALA A 194 -6.40 13.09 -0.64
N GLU A 195 -5.09 13.16 -0.83
CA GLU A 195 -4.09 13.02 0.24
C GLU A 195 -4.27 14.06 1.36
N CYS A 196 -4.63 15.31 1.01
CA CYS A 196 -4.94 16.32 2.03
C CYS A 196 -6.15 15.91 2.87
N TYR A 197 -7.26 15.57 2.23
CA TYR A 197 -8.48 15.19 2.94
C TYR A 197 -8.33 13.89 3.74
N ASP A 198 -7.50 12.95 3.31
CA ASP A 198 -7.23 11.70 4.04
C ASP A 198 -6.60 11.97 5.42
N ILE A 199 -5.67 12.93 5.48
CA ILE A 199 -4.94 13.22 6.72
C ILE A 199 -5.54 14.38 7.54
N MET A 200 -6.41 15.22 6.96
CA MET A 200 -7.00 16.37 7.67
C MET A 200 -7.65 16.02 9.01
N PRO A 201 -8.38 14.90 9.17
CA PRO A 201 -8.97 14.55 10.47
C PRO A 201 -7.97 14.31 11.60
N GLU A 202 -6.72 14.03 11.27
CA GLU A 202 -5.65 13.86 12.26
C GLU A 202 -5.02 15.20 12.69
N PHE A 203 -4.90 16.14 11.76
CA PHE A 203 -4.15 17.38 11.94
C PHE A 203 -5.01 18.64 12.07
N THR A 204 -6.31 18.52 11.82
CA THR A 204 -7.26 19.64 11.83
C THR A 204 -8.53 19.29 12.59
N SER A 205 -9.44 20.27 12.73
CA SER A 205 -10.77 20.05 13.29
C SER A 205 -11.81 19.55 12.27
N MET A 206 -11.42 19.26 11.01
CA MET A 206 -12.35 18.77 9.99
C MET A 206 -12.92 17.40 10.36
N PRO A 207 -14.26 17.25 10.41
CA PRO A 207 -14.88 15.97 10.73
C PRO A 207 -14.57 14.90 9.69
N ARG A 208 -14.35 13.66 10.13
CA ARG A 208 -14.14 12.48 9.26
C ARG A 208 -15.26 12.30 8.23
N SER A 209 -16.50 12.56 8.64
CA SER A 209 -17.69 12.47 7.77
C SER A 209 -17.69 13.48 6.62
N GLU A 210 -16.86 14.51 6.70
CA GLU A 210 -16.67 15.50 5.65
C GLU A 210 -15.40 15.21 4.84
N ALA A 211 -14.29 14.93 5.50
CA ALA A 211 -12.98 14.75 4.88
C ALA A 211 -12.93 13.51 3.98
N PHE A 212 -13.25 12.32 4.50
CA PHE A 212 -13.09 11.08 3.75
C PHE A 212 -13.95 10.95 2.49
N PRO A 213 -15.23 11.37 2.47
CA PRO A 213 -15.97 11.37 1.20
C PRO A 213 -15.36 12.26 0.12
N ARG A 214 -14.76 13.40 0.51
CA ARG A 214 -14.02 14.28 -0.41
C ARG A 214 -12.73 13.62 -0.89
N ALA A 215 -11.97 12.99 0.00
CA ALA A 215 -10.77 12.25 -0.35
C ALA A 215 -11.06 11.16 -1.39
N ILE A 216 -12.04 10.30 -1.11
CA ILE A 216 -12.45 9.20 -2.00
C ILE A 216 -12.92 9.72 -3.36
N ALA A 217 -13.70 10.80 -3.38
CA ALA A 217 -14.16 11.40 -4.63
C ALA A 217 -13.01 11.96 -5.47
N ALA A 218 -12.07 12.67 -4.83
CA ALA A 218 -10.89 13.21 -5.49
C ALA A 218 -9.96 12.11 -6.00
N ALA A 219 -9.69 11.06 -5.20
CA ALA A 219 -8.89 9.91 -5.61
C ALA A 219 -9.51 9.17 -6.81
N LYS A 220 -10.81 8.91 -6.79
CA LYS A 220 -11.54 8.29 -7.93
C LYS A 220 -11.47 9.17 -9.18
N LYS A 221 -11.55 10.49 -9.04
CA LYS A 221 -11.38 11.41 -10.18
C LYS A 221 -9.96 11.38 -10.73
N ALA A 222 -8.93 11.36 -9.87
CA ALA A 222 -7.54 11.23 -10.27
C ALA A 222 -7.30 9.93 -11.05
N ILE A 223 -7.79 8.78 -10.57
CA ILE A 223 -7.70 7.47 -11.24
C ILE A 223 -8.43 7.48 -12.60
N ALA A 224 -9.61 8.11 -12.67
CA ALA A 224 -10.34 8.24 -13.93
C ALA A 224 -9.58 9.05 -14.98
N LEU A 225 -8.78 10.02 -14.56
CA LEU A 225 -7.92 10.83 -15.42
C LEU A 225 -6.60 10.11 -15.75
N ASP A 226 -5.97 9.47 -14.76
CA ASP A 226 -4.73 8.72 -14.92
C ASP A 226 -4.67 7.52 -13.96
N ASP A 227 -5.03 6.34 -14.44
CA ASP A 227 -5.04 5.06 -13.73
C ASP A 227 -3.61 4.50 -13.46
N SER A 228 -2.57 5.17 -13.96
CA SER A 228 -1.18 4.83 -13.66
C SER A 228 -0.58 5.65 -12.50
N LEU A 229 -1.36 6.53 -11.90
CA LEU A 229 -0.89 7.41 -10.82
C LEU A 229 -0.94 6.69 -9.46
N ALA A 230 0.20 6.23 -8.97
CA ALA A 230 0.33 5.50 -7.69
C ALA A 230 -0.30 6.26 -6.51
N ALA A 231 -0.06 7.57 -6.41
CA ALA A 231 -0.59 8.40 -5.34
C ALA A 231 -2.13 8.41 -5.29
N ALA A 232 -2.81 8.31 -6.44
CA ALA A 232 -4.27 8.26 -6.48
C ALA A 232 -4.83 6.94 -5.92
N HIS A 233 -4.20 5.80 -6.25
CA HIS A 233 -4.55 4.49 -5.70
C HIS A 233 -4.27 4.43 -4.19
N ARG A 234 -3.13 4.97 -3.74
CA ARG A 234 -2.80 5.08 -2.31
C ARG A 234 -3.85 5.87 -1.54
N ALA A 235 -4.22 7.04 -2.01
CA ALA A 235 -5.24 7.86 -1.37
C ALA A 235 -6.61 7.17 -1.35
N LEU A 236 -7.02 6.54 -2.47
CA LEU A 236 -8.25 5.75 -2.49
C LEU A 236 -8.21 4.63 -1.45
N ALA A 237 -7.09 3.90 -1.36
CA ALA A 237 -6.92 2.82 -0.40
C ALA A 237 -7.12 3.28 1.04
N PHE A 238 -6.58 4.45 1.41
CA PHE A 238 -6.71 5.01 2.74
C PHE A 238 -8.17 5.34 3.08
N GLY A 239 -8.87 6.04 2.21
CA GLY A 239 -10.29 6.35 2.42
C GLY A 239 -11.19 5.10 2.48
N LEU A 240 -10.93 4.09 1.62
CA LEU A 240 -11.64 2.81 1.66
C LEU A 240 -11.42 2.06 2.98
N PHE A 241 -10.19 2.11 3.52
CA PHE A 241 -9.83 1.45 4.78
C PHE A 241 -10.51 2.15 5.98
N TYR A 242 -10.17 3.41 6.20
CA TYR A 242 -10.50 4.12 7.44
C TYR A 242 -11.93 4.66 7.49
N TRP A 243 -12.59 4.76 6.34
CA TRP A 243 -13.96 5.30 6.27
C TRP A 243 -14.99 4.31 5.75
N GLU A 244 -14.76 3.68 4.60
CA GLU A 244 -15.75 2.75 4.03
C GLU A 244 -15.68 1.35 4.62
N TRP A 245 -14.57 0.98 5.26
CA TRP A 245 -14.27 -0.34 5.81
C TRP A 245 -14.31 -1.45 4.74
N GLN A 246 -13.98 -1.11 3.51
CA GLN A 246 -13.85 -2.05 2.39
C GLN A 246 -12.44 -2.64 2.36
N ILE A 247 -12.11 -3.47 3.36
CA ILE A 247 -10.75 -3.92 3.61
C ILE A 247 -10.12 -4.63 2.40
N PRO A 248 -10.75 -5.65 1.76
CA PRO A 248 -10.15 -6.33 0.61
C PRO A 248 -9.82 -5.37 -0.54
N HIS A 249 -10.73 -4.45 -0.84
CA HIS A 249 -10.55 -3.45 -1.90
C HIS A 249 -9.42 -2.47 -1.54
N SER A 250 -9.40 -1.96 -0.32
CA SER A 250 -8.33 -1.08 0.15
C SER A 250 -6.94 -1.71 0.02
N LEU A 251 -6.78 -2.97 0.50
CA LEU A 251 -5.49 -3.66 0.39
C LEU A 251 -5.07 -3.88 -1.07
N SER A 252 -6.03 -4.16 -1.96
CA SER A 252 -5.79 -4.27 -3.41
C SER A 252 -5.30 -2.94 -4.01
N GLU A 253 -5.88 -1.81 -3.59
CA GLU A 253 -5.48 -0.49 -4.06
C GLU A 253 -4.07 -0.09 -3.56
N TYR A 254 -3.70 -0.43 -2.29
CA TYR A 254 -2.32 -0.26 -1.83
C TYR A 254 -1.33 -1.10 -2.64
N GLN A 255 -1.64 -2.37 -2.89
CA GLN A 255 -0.80 -3.24 -3.72
C GLN A 255 -0.67 -2.69 -5.15
N ARG A 256 -1.74 -2.11 -5.68
CA ARG A 256 -1.72 -1.44 -6.99
C ARG A 256 -0.82 -0.21 -6.98
N ALA A 257 -0.89 0.64 -5.96
CA ALA A 257 -0.01 1.79 -5.80
C ALA A 257 1.47 1.38 -5.78
N ILE A 258 1.82 0.38 -4.94
CA ILE A 258 3.18 -0.15 -4.84
C ILE A 258 3.65 -0.79 -6.16
N ALA A 259 2.76 -1.47 -6.90
CA ALA A 259 3.11 -2.03 -8.20
C ALA A 259 3.35 -0.96 -9.27
N LEU A 260 2.68 0.18 -9.19
CA LEU A 260 2.85 1.32 -10.10
C LEU A 260 4.12 2.13 -9.77
N ASP A 261 4.39 2.33 -8.49
CA ASP A 261 5.62 2.99 -8.01
C ASP A 261 6.18 2.27 -6.77
N PRO A 262 7.10 1.32 -6.95
CA PRO A 262 7.74 0.61 -5.84
C PRO A 262 8.67 1.49 -4.97
N ALA A 263 8.90 2.73 -5.35
CA ALA A 263 9.68 3.70 -4.59
C ALA A 263 8.81 4.74 -3.86
N ASP A 264 7.49 4.62 -3.91
CA ASP A 264 6.57 5.46 -3.16
C ASP A 264 6.60 5.06 -1.68
N GLU A 265 7.37 5.81 -0.87
CA GLU A 265 7.52 5.56 0.57
C GLU A 265 6.19 5.70 1.33
N GLU A 266 5.33 6.60 0.91
CA GLU A 266 4.02 6.80 1.55
C GLU A 266 3.06 5.64 1.24
N ALA A 267 3.18 4.98 0.08
CA ALA A 267 2.38 3.80 -0.22
C ALA A 267 2.74 2.63 0.70
N HIS A 268 4.02 2.37 0.89
CA HIS A 268 4.51 1.37 1.85
C HIS A 268 4.13 1.74 3.29
N HIS A 269 4.27 3.02 3.66
CA HIS A 269 3.94 3.53 5.00
C HIS A 269 2.45 3.35 5.33
N TRP A 270 1.55 3.84 4.49
CA TRP A 270 0.11 3.77 4.76
C TRP A 270 -0.43 2.35 4.65
N TYR A 271 0.16 1.53 3.78
CA TYR A 271 -0.16 0.10 3.75
C TYR A 271 0.26 -0.60 5.05
N ALA A 272 1.45 -0.28 5.58
CA ALA A 272 1.92 -0.83 6.85
C ALA A 272 1.00 -0.46 8.03
N THR A 273 0.55 0.80 8.13
CA THR A 273 -0.37 1.22 9.19
C THR A 273 -1.74 0.55 9.08
N SER A 274 -2.22 0.32 7.85
CA SER A 274 -3.46 -0.44 7.61
C SER A 274 -3.33 -1.92 7.99
N LEU A 275 -2.21 -2.56 7.65
CA LEU A 275 -1.90 -3.94 8.08
C LEU A 275 -1.76 -4.05 9.60
N PHE A 276 -1.13 -3.05 10.23
CA PHE A 276 -1.03 -2.95 11.68
C PHE A 276 -2.41 -2.91 12.35
N ALA A 277 -3.31 -2.06 11.86
CA ALA A 277 -4.67 -1.95 12.37
C ALA A 277 -5.46 -3.27 12.27
N LEU A 278 -5.10 -4.14 11.31
CA LEU A 278 -5.67 -5.50 11.15
C LEU A 278 -4.97 -6.56 12.01
N GLY A 279 -3.97 -6.20 12.83
CA GLY A 279 -3.17 -7.15 13.59
C GLY A 279 -2.18 -7.97 12.74
N ARG A 280 -1.97 -7.63 11.47
CA ARG A 280 -1.03 -8.30 10.54
C ARG A 280 0.38 -7.77 10.76
N TYR A 281 0.91 -7.94 11.98
CA TYR A 281 2.15 -7.28 12.44
C TYR A 281 3.39 -7.65 11.62
N SER A 282 3.52 -8.91 11.18
CA SER A 282 4.66 -9.35 10.37
C SER A 282 4.72 -8.65 9.02
N GLU A 283 3.57 -8.52 8.35
CA GLU A 283 3.47 -7.83 7.07
C GLU A 283 3.65 -6.31 7.24
N ALA A 284 3.04 -5.75 8.28
CA ALA A 284 3.23 -4.35 8.65
C ALA A 284 4.72 -4.02 8.89
N THR A 285 5.46 -4.91 9.57
CA THR A 285 6.91 -4.75 9.80
C THR A 285 7.70 -4.73 8.49
N THR A 286 7.33 -5.57 7.54
CA THR A 286 7.98 -5.63 6.22
C THR A 286 7.76 -4.32 5.44
N GLU A 287 6.52 -3.86 5.38
CA GLU A 287 6.17 -2.67 4.62
C GLU A 287 6.74 -1.39 5.25
N ILE A 288 6.66 -1.25 6.58
CA ILE A 288 7.22 -0.07 7.26
C ILE A 288 8.75 -0.01 7.18
N ALA A 289 9.43 -1.16 7.19
CA ALA A 289 10.87 -1.21 6.97
C ALA A 289 11.25 -0.76 5.56
N LYS A 290 10.41 -1.09 4.57
CA LYS A 290 10.59 -0.61 3.20
C LYS A 290 10.39 0.90 3.10
N ALA A 291 9.34 1.44 3.71
CA ALA A 291 9.11 2.87 3.80
C ALA A 291 10.29 3.61 4.43
N GLN A 292 10.84 3.08 5.55
CA GLN A 292 12.01 3.66 6.21
C GLN A 292 13.27 3.63 5.34
N GLN A 293 13.50 2.56 4.58
CA GLN A 293 14.62 2.50 3.64
C GLN A 293 14.53 3.58 2.55
N LEU A 294 13.31 3.88 2.09
CA LEU A 294 13.04 4.90 1.06
C LEU A 294 13.14 6.32 1.64
N ASN A 295 12.66 6.53 2.86
CA ASN A 295 12.70 7.82 3.54
C ASN A 295 13.13 7.67 5.02
N PRO A 296 14.45 7.55 5.29
CA PRO A 296 14.97 7.27 6.64
C PRO A 296 14.80 8.43 7.61
N ALA A 297 14.54 9.64 7.13
CA ALA A 297 14.37 10.85 7.96
C ALA A 297 12.91 11.18 8.29
N SER A 298 11.94 10.42 7.77
CA SER A 298 10.53 10.68 8.02
C SER A 298 10.15 10.37 9.46
N ARG A 299 9.80 11.41 10.23
CA ARG A 299 9.35 11.30 11.63
C ARG A 299 8.13 10.41 11.78
N SER A 300 7.19 10.52 10.84
CA SER A 300 5.96 9.70 10.83
C SER A 300 6.29 8.22 10.64
N ILE A 301 7.13 7.88 9.66
CA ILE A 301 7.57 6.49 9.44
C ILE A 301 8.31 5.93 10.65
N LEU A 302 9.23 6.71 11.25
CA LEU A 302 9.98 6.30 12.44
C LEU A 302 9.08 6.04 13.64
N SER A 303 8.08 6.90 13.88
CA SER A 303 7.14 6.70 14.98
C SER A 303 6.22 5.49 14.78
N ASP A 304 5.67 5.33 13.59
CA ASP A 304 4.80 4.19 13.26
C ASP A 304 5.58 2.87 13.25
N GLN A 305 6.82 2.88 12.77
CA GLN A 305 7.70 1.71 12.87
C GLN A 305 7.94 1.30 14.33
N ALA A 306 8.16 2.25 15.21
CA ALA A 306 8.33 1.94 16.63
C ALA A 306 7.05 1.33 17.23
N LEU A 307 5.88 1.87 16.93
CA LEU A 307 4.60 1.29 17.39
C LEU A 307 4.40 -0.11 16.84
N ILE A 308 4.59 -0.32 15.54
CA ILE A 308 4.49 -1.64 14.88
C ILE A 308 5.46 -2.64 15.54
N ARG A 309 6.71 -2.21 15.80
CA ARG A 309 7.74 -3.04 16.47
C ARG A 309 7.31 -3.45 17.87
N TYR A 310 6.70 -2.54 18.65
CA TYR A 310 6.17 -2.85 19.97
C TYR A 310 5.20 -4.05 19.93
N TRP A 311 4.22 -3.97 19.02
CA TRP A 311 3.21 -5.00 18.88
C TRP A 311 3.72 -6.28 18.18
N ALA A 312 4.80 -6.17 17.42
CA ALA A 312 5.50 -7.32 16.82
C ALA A 312 6.39 -8.08 17.82
N GLY A 313 6.49 -7.63 19.10
CA GLY A 313 7.16 -8.34 20.17
C GLY A 313 8.53 -7.80 20.59
N ASP A 314 8.90 -6.59 20.14
CA ASP A 314 10.14 -5.91 20.56
C ASP A 314 9.86 -4.58 21.29
N PRO A 315 9.29 -4.64 22.51
CA PRO A 315 8.86 -3.46 23.24
C PRO A 315 10.03 -2.56 23.69
N SER A 316 11.19 -3.14 23.97
CA SER A 316 12.33 -2.39 24.52
C SER A 316 12.90 -1.42 23.50
N HIS A 317 13.19 -1.88 22.28
CA HIS A 317 13.68 -1.02 21.21
C HIS A 317 12.61 -0.02 20.73
N ALA A 318 11.34 -0.45 20.69
CA ALA A 318 10.25 0.44 20.34
C ALA A 318 10.16 1.66 21.27
N ILE A 319 10.18 1.43 22.60
CA ILE A 319 10.12 2.50 23.58
C ILE A 319 11.38 3.39 23.50
N ALA A 320 12.56 2.79 23.33
CA ALA A 320 13.80 3.55 23.18
C ALA A 320 13.73 4.47 21.95
N SER A 321 13.34 3.95 20.78
CA SER A 321 13.20 4.73 19.55
C SER A 321 12.19 5.89 19.67
N LEU A 322 11.04 5.65 20.34
CA LEU A 322 10.08 6.73 20.57
C LEU A 322 10.61 7.81 21.51
N ARG A 323 11.38 7.45 22.54
CA ARG A 323 12.02 8.42 23.45
C ARG A 323 13.12 9.23 22.76
N GLU A 324 13.92 8.58 21.92
CA GLU A 324 14.91 9.26 21.08
C GLU A 324 14.25 10.26 20.15
N LEU A 325 13.16 9.83 19.47
CA LEU A 325 12.38 10.71 18.60
C LEU A 325 11.75 11.88 19.39
N GLU A 326 11.22 11.64 20.58
CA GLU A 326 10.66 12.67 21.45
C GLU A 326 11.70 13.72 21.90
N GLN A 327 12.95 13.29 22.10
CA GLN A 327 14.06 14.19 22.44
C GLN A 327 14.57 14.98 21.23
N ALA A 328 14.68 14.33 20.08
CA ALA A 328 15.16 14.95 18.84
C ALA A 328 14.14 15.93 18.25
N GLU A 329 12.86 15.60 18.36
CA GLU A 329 11.73 16.32 17.76
C GLU A 329 10.67 16.64 18.83
N PRO A 330 10.94 17.56 19.76
CA PRO A 330 10.07 17.81 20.91
C PRO A 330 8.67 18.34 20.55
N ASP A 331 8.49 18.87 19.33
CA ASP A 331 7.21 19.39 18.83
C ASP A 331 6.39 18.32 18.08
N PHE A 332 6.92 17.11 17.92
CA PHE A 332 6.27 16.05 17.16
C PHE A 332 5.33 15.23 18.04
N ALA A 333 4.02 15.37 17.81
CA ALA A 333 2.97 14.82 18.66
C ALA A 333 2.83 13.28 18.63
N SER A 334 3.32 12.59 17.60
CA SER A 334 3.15 11.13 17.48
C SER A 334 3.99 10.36 18.50
N ALA A 335 5.18 10.85 18.89
CA ALA A 335 5.99 10.18 19.88
C ALA A 335 5.28 10.11 21.27
N PRO A 336 4.81 11.20 21.88
CA PRO A 336 4.05 11.12 23.12
C PRO A 336 2.70 10.39 22.96
N ARG A 337 2.05 10.42 21.79
CA ARG A 337 0.85 9.64 21.51
C ARG A 337 1.09 8.14 21.68
N TYR A 338 2.13 7.62 21.04
CA TYR A 338 2.44 6.19 21.10
C TYR A 338 3.05 5.76 22.43
N LEU A 339 3.84 6.62 23.08
CA LEU A 339 4.29 6.36 24.45
C LEU A 339 3.13 6.31 25.44
N ALA A 340 2.11 7.16 25.28
CA ALA A 340 0.87 7.07 26.07
C ALA A 340 0.11 5.77 25.83
N GLU A 341 -0.05 5.35 24.56
CA GLU A 341 -0.71 4.09 24.22
C GLU A 341 0.02 2.89 24.85
N ILE A 342 1.32 2.84 24.70
CA ILE A 342 2.18 1.79 25.31
C ILE A 342 2.06 1.78 26.82
N ALA A 343 2.15 2.94 27.47
CA ALA A 343 2.02 3.08 28.92
C ALA A 343 0.64 2.60 29.41
N TRP A 344 -0.43 2.89 28.65
CA TRP A 344 -1.77 2.39 28.94
C TRP A 344 -1.84 0.87 28.94
N VAL A 345 -1.28 0.23 27.90
CA VAL A 345 -1.24 -1.23 27.75
C VAL A 345 -0.41 -1.86 28.87
N GLN A 346 0.72 -1.23 29.25
CA GLN A 346 1.58 -1.66 30.36
C GLN A 346 0.98 -1.36 31.74
N LYS A 347 -0.17 -0.65 31.81
CA LYS A 347 -0.82 -0.21 33.04
C LYS A 347 0.04 0.78 33.87
N ASP A 348 0.99 1.44 33.23
CA ASP A 348 1.75 2.56 33.82
C ASP A 348 0.92 3.85 33.65
N TYR A 349 -0.03 4.03 34.55
CA TYR A 349 -0.96 5.15 34.49
C TYR A 349 -0.30 6.50 34.73
N ARG A 350 0.88 6.53 35.41
CA ARG A 350 1.64 7.80 35.59
C ARG A 350 2.25 8.22 34.25
N ALA A 351 2.97 7.34 33.62
CA ALA A 351 3.54 7.60 32.30
C ALA A 351 2.45 7.95 31.26
N TRP A 352 1.30 7.24 31.30
CA TRP A 352 0.16 7.56 30.45
C TRP A 352 -0.35 9.00 30.67
N ILE A 353 -0.51 9.45 31.94
CA ILE A 353 -0.95 10.79 32.29
C ILE A 353 0.04 11.83 31.75
N ASP A 354 1.33 11.64 32.02
CA ASP A 354 2.39 12.60 31.64
C ASP A 354 2.45 12.76 30.13
N GLN A 355 2.44 11.64 29.39
CA GLN A 355 2.47 11.63 27.92
C GLN A 355 1.17 12.17 27.30
N SER A 356 0.02 11.92 27.93
CA SER A 356 -1.28 12.45 27.46
C SER A 356 -1.37 13.98 27.67
N LEU A 357 -0.86 14.51 28.77
CA LEU A 357 -0.79 15.96 28.99
C LEU A 357 0.12 16.62 27.95
N ARG A 358 1.27 16.02 27.66
CA ARG A 358 2.18 16.50 26.63
C ARG A 358 1.55 16.46 25.26
N LEU A 359 0.90 15.35 24.89
CA LEU A 359 0.16 15.21 23.63
C LEU A 359 -0.93 16.28 23.50
N GLY A 360 -1.72 16.49 24.55
CA GLY A 360 -2.77 17.51 24.55
C GLY A 360 -2.23 18.92 24.33
N ALA A 361 -1.11 19.25 24.94
CA ALA A 361 -0.44 20.54 24.76
C ALA A 361 0.10 20.73 23.34
N LEU A 362 0.78 19.72 22.78
CA LEU A 362 1.36 19.76 21.41
C LEU A 362 0.28 19.84 20.34
N SER A 363 -0.78 19.02 20.48
CA SER A 363 -1.89 18.98 19.51
C SER A 363 -2.92 20.08 19.73
N LYS A 364 -2.79 20.88 20.78
CA LYS A 364 -3.79 21.88 21.25
C LYS A 364 -5.19 21.25 21.39
N ASN A 365 -5.24 19.98 21.78
CA ASN A 365 -6.48 19.23 21.92
C ASN A 365 -7.01 19.35 23.34
N GLU A 366 -8.06 20.16 23.52
CA GLU A 366 -8.67 20.42 24.81
C GLU A 366 -9.25 19.16 25.46
N GLN A 367 -9.83 18.24 24.67
CA GLN A 367 -10.40 16.99 25.15
C GLN A 367 -9.31 16.11 25.78
N ILE A 368 -8.20 15.88 25.06
CA ILE A 368 -7.08 15.07 25.56
C ILE A 368 -6.55 15.69 26.86
N THR A 369 -6.32 17.02 26.85
CA THR A 369 -5.85 17.75 28.02
C THR A 369 -6.79 17.62 29.21
N ALA A 370 -8.11 17.81 29.01
CA ALA A 370 -9.11 17.72 30.06
C ALA A 370 -9.20 16.32 30.67
N VAL A 371 -9.17 15.26 29.84
CA VAL A 371 -9.18 13.86 30.30
C VAL A 371 -7.91 13.53 31.08
N ALA A 372 -6.73 13.94 30.62
CA ALA A 372 -5.46 13.68 31.28
C ALA A 372 -5.34 14.47 32.63
N GLN A 373 -5.81 15.70 32.64
CA GLN A 373 -5.84 16.51 33.87
C GLN A 373 -6.78 15.94 34.94
N ALA A 374 -7.97 15.46 34.51
CA ALA A 374 -8.92 14.79 35.40
C ALA A 374 -8.34 13.48 35.95
N ALA A 375 -7.65 12.73 35.10
CA ALA A 375 -6.94 11.52 35.48
C ALA A 375 -5.84 11.79 36.50
N GLN A 376 -4.99 12.81 36.29
CA GLN A 376 -3.91 13.21 37.15
C GLN A 376 -4.43 13.56 38.56
N ASN A 377 -5.44 14.45 38.64
CA ASN A 377 -6.02 14.91 39.90
C ASN A 377 -6.67 13.77 40.70
N ALA A 378 -7.30 12.83 40.04
CA ALA A 378 -7.96 11.73 40.71
C ALA A 378 -7.01 10.58 41.07
N PHE A 379 -6.01 10.29 40.22
CA PHE A 379 -5.04 9.25 40.47
C PHE A 379 -4.23 9.47 41.72
N ALA A 380 -3.81 10.72 41.96
CA ALA A 380 -3.08 11.13 43.15
C ALA A 380 -3.86 10.89 44.46
N LYS A 381 -5.20 10.93 44.41
CA LYS A 381 -6.10 10.84 45.57
C LYS A 381 -6.60 9.44 45.85
N GLY A 382 -6.91 8.67 44.81
CA GLY A 382 -7.62 7.39 44.92
C GLY A 382 -7.18 6.34 43.92
N GLY A 383 -5.99 6.48 43.33
CA GLY A 383 -5.41 5.51 42.41
C GLY A 383 -6.23 5.25 41.16
N LYS A 384 -6.06 4.04 40.58
CA LYS A 384 -6.63 3.66 39.31
C LYS A 384 -8.15 3.85 39.21
N ARG A 385 -8.91 3.44 40.24
CA ARG A 385 -10.39 3.48 40.20
C ARG A 385 -10.88 4.93 40.15
N ALA A 386 -10.36 5.79 41.01
CA ALA A 386 -10.71 7.20 41.03
C ALA A 386 -10.33 7.88 39.71
N MET A 387 -9.17 7.55 39.16
CA MET A 387 -8.72 8.01 37.86
C MET A 387 -9.76 7.66 36.76
N LEU A 388 -10.11 6.38 36.61
CA LEU A 388 -11.05 5.92 35.58
C LEU A 388 -12.44 6.57 35.75
N GLU A 389 -12.97 6.72 36.97
CA GLU A 389 -14.24 7.39 37.22
C GLU A 389 -14.20 8.87 36.81
N SER A 390 -13.10 9.55 37.11
CA SER A 390 -12.91 10.95 36.74
C SER A 390 -12.77 11.13 35.22
N MET A 391 -12.01 10.25 34.57
CA MET A 391 -11.87 10.20 33.10
C MET A 391 -13.26 9.99 32.45
N ARG A 392 -14.01 8.98 32.92
CA ARG A 392 -15.35 8.68 32.42
C ARG A 392 -16.25 9.91 32.45
N ALA A 393 -16.28 10.64 33.56
CA ALA A 393 -17.11 11.83 33.69
C ALA A 393 -16.76 12.93 32.68
N VAL A 394 -15.48 13.10 32.34
CA VAL A 394 -15.03 14.04 31.32
C VAL A 394 -15.37 13.52 29.92
N GLN A 395 -15.04 12.27 29.64
CA GLN A 395 -15.31 11.62 28.33
C GLN A 395 -16.80 11.60 28.00
N GLN A 396 -17.67 11.35 29.01
CA GLN A 396 -19.12 11.39 28.84
C GLN A 396 -19.60 12.76 28.33
N ARG A 397 -19.08 13.86 28.92
CA ARG A 397 -19.45 15.22 28.47
C ARG A 397 -19.09 15.47 27.01
N TYR A 398 -17.90 15.04 26.57
CA TYR A 398 -17.50 15.17 25.17
C TYR A 398 -18.32 14.27 24.25
N PHE A 399 -18.71 13.08 24.71
CA PHE A 399 -19.60 12.19 23.98
C PHE A 399 -21.00 12.79 23.83
N ASP A 400 -21.59 13.28 24.93
CA ASP A 400 -22.93 13.89 24.93
C ASP A 400 -23.01 15.14 24.05
N SER A 401 -21.89 15.87 23.90
CA SER A 401 -21.79 17.03 23.01
C SER A 401 -21.50 16.66 21.55
N GLY A 402 -21.37 15.38 21.21
CA GLY A 402 -21.06 14.92 19.87
C GLY A 402 -19.60 15.14 19.42
N GLN A 403 -18.72 15.51 20.34
CA GLN A 403 -17.29 15.76 20.07
C GLN A 403 -16.42 14.50 20.17
N SER A 404 -16.98 13.37 20.56
CA SER A 404 -16.31 12.07 20.67
C SER A 404 -17.14 10.96 20.09
N SER A 405 -16.50 9.96 19.48
CA SER A 405 -17.12 8.77 18.89
C SER A 405 -17.65 7.77 19.92
N GLY A 406 -17.23 7.87 21.17
CA GLY A 406 -17.57 6.92 22.24
C GLY A 406 -16.55 5.81 22.46
N PHE A 407 -15.56 5.54 21.60
CA PHE A 407 -14.62 4.43 21.79
C PHE A 407 -13.77 4.57 23.06
N ALA A 408 -13.20 5.76 23.31
CA ALA A 408 -12.42 6.02 24.50
C ALA A 408 -13.28 5.91 25.79
N LEU A 409 -14.54 6.33 25.75
CA LEU A 409 -15.52 6.18 26.83
C LEU A 409 -15.83 4.70 27.08
N ALA A 410 -16.12 3.94 26.02
CA ALA A 410 -16.37 2.48 26.10
C ALA A 410 -15.19 1.74 26.76
N ARG A 411 -13.97 2.09 26.39
CA ARG A 411 -12.75 1.52 26.98
C ARG A 411 -12.68 1.80 28.50
N THR A 412 -12.99 3.01 28.91
CA THR A 412 -12.99 3.38 30.32
C THR A 412 -14.12 2.70 31.10
N CYS A 413 -15.33 2.61 30.53
CA CYS A 413 -16.45 1.89 31.10
C CYS A 413 -16.15 0.39 31.26
N ALA A 414 -15.55 -0.26 30.26
CA ALA A 414 -15.16 -1.66 30.33
C ALA A 414 -14.16 -1.92 31.47
N MET A 415 -13.16 -1.05 31.64
CA MET A 415 -12.18 -1.15 32.72
C MET A 415 -12.77 -0.91 34.11
N LEU A 416 -13.89 -0.22 34.21
CA LEU A 416 -14.66 -0.02 35.45
C LEU A 416 -15.65 -1.18 35.72
N GLY A 417 -15.80 -2.13 34.80
CA GLY A 417 -16.78 -3.20 34.88
C GLY A 417 -18.21 -2.77 34.54
N ARG A 418 -18.38 -1.57 33.94
CA ARG A 418 -19.68 -1.03 33.48
C ARG A 418 -20.00 -1.57 32.07
N ASN A 419 -20.24 -2.88 32.00
CA ASN A 419 -20.30 -3.60 30.74
C ASN A 419 -21.42 -3.13 29.83
N ASP A 420 -22.59 -2.81 30.36
CA ASP A 420 -23.74 -2.34 29.56
C ASP A 420 -23.48 -0.98 28.93
N GLU A 421 -22.87 -0.05 29.69
CA GLU A 421 -22.44 1.26 29.20
C GLU A 421 -21.38 1.08 28.10
N ALA A 422 -20.35 0.27 28.36
CA ALA A 422 -19.27 0.00 27.40
C ALA A 422 -19.81 -0.56 26.07
N LEU A 423 -20.77 -1.48 26.10
CA LEU A 423 -21.38 -2.05 24.90
C LEU A 423 -22.25 -1.03 24.13
N ALA A 424 -22.93 -0.13 24.85
CA ALA A 424 -23.70 0.96 24.23
C ALA A 424 -22.76 1.95 23.52
N ASP A 425 -21.65 2.34 24.19
CA ASP A 425 -20.67 3.26 23.65
C ASP A 425 -19.91 2.66 22.46
N LEU A 426 -19.61 1.35 22.48
CA LEU A 426 -19.04 0.64 21.32
C LEU A 426 -19.96 0.65 20.11
N LYS A 427 -21.30 0.50 20.31
CA LYS A 427 -22.26 0.61 19.22
C LYS A 427 -22.24 2.01 18.61
N ALA A 428 -22.15 3.05 19.44
CA ALA A 428 -22.03 4.42 18.98
C ALA A 428 -20.72 4.64 18.19
N ALA A 429 -19.59 4.12 18.67
CA ALA A 429 -18.32 4.19 17.96
C ALA A 429 -18.36 3.49 16.58
N ILE A 430 -19.02 2.32 16.50
CA ILE A 430 -19.24 1.62 15.22
C ILE A 430 -20.12 2.46 14.28
N ALA A 431 -21.16 3.11 14.80
CA ALA A 431 -22.04 3.97 14.01
C ALA A 431 -21.32 5.23 13.50
N ALA A 432 -20.43 5.80 14.33
CA ALA A 432 -19.58 6.93 13.99
C ALA A 432 -18.40 6.57 13.06
N ARG A 433 -18.24 5.30 12.67
CA ARG A 433 -17.11 4.78 11.88
C ARG A 433 -15.76 5.09 12.51
N ASP A 434 -15.67 4.94 13.83
CA ASP A 434 -14.40 5.12 14.53
C ASP A 434 -13.44 4.00 14.18
N PHE A 435 -12.26 4.35 13.65
CA PHE A 435 -11.27 3.35 13.24
C PHE A 435 -10.59 2.65 14.42
N GLU A 436 -10.59 3.25 15.63
CA GLU A 436 -10.06 2.59 16.84
C GLU A 436 -10.77 1.27 17.11
N ILE A 437 -11.97 1.07 16.53
CA ILE A 437 -12.73 -0.18 16.60
C ILE A 437 -11.98 -1.38 16.02
N PHE A 438 -11.01 -1.17 15.11
CA PHE A 438 -10.19 -2.24 14.57
C PHE A 438 -9.28 -2.87 15.64
N SER A 439 -8.94 -2.13 16.69
CA SER A 439 -8.18 -2.64 17.83
C SER A 439 -8.99 -3.45 18.84
N LEU A 440 -10.32 -3.59 18.63
CA LEU A 440 -11.23 -4.15 19.63
C LEU A 440 -10.83 -5.55 20.13
N GLU A 441 -10.32 -6.41 19.25
CA GLU A 441 -9.89 -7.77 19.62
C GLU A 441 -8.56 -7.78 20.38
N SER A 442 -7.64 -6.91 20.02
CA SER A 442 -6.29 -6.85 20.62
C SER A 442 -6.21 -5.96 21.86
N ASN A 443 -7.23 -5.11 22.10
CA ASN A 443 -7.20 -4.13 23.17
C ASN A 443 -7.51 -4.74 24.54
N PRO A 444 -6.53 -4.81 25.47
CA PRO A 444 -6.69 -5.47 26.76
C PRO A 444 -7.72 -4.80 27.68
N SER A 445 -8.15 -3.57 27.39
CA SER A 445 -9.18 -2.87 28.16
C SER A 445 -10.54 -3.54 28.09
N PHE A 446 -10.81 -4.29 27.02
CA PHE A 446 -12.08 -5.01 26.80
C PHE A 446 -12.03 -6.47 27.26
N ALA A 447 -10.95 -6.94 27.87
CA ALA A 447 -10.81 -8.32 28.32
C ALA A 447 -11.96 -8.79 29.23
N GLY A 448 -12.56 -7.88 30.02
CA GLY A 448 -13.73 -8.16 30.85
C GLY A 448 -15.02 -8.49 30.08
N LEU A 449 -15.08 -8.11 28.78
CA LEU A 449 -16.23 -8.34 27.91
C LEU A 449 -16.11 -9.63 27.09
N ASN A 450 -14.96 -10.31 27.07
CA ASN A 450 -14.72 -11.47 26.19
C ASN A 450 -15.72 -12.64 26.38
N ARG A 451 -16.43 -12.70 27.52
CA ARG A 451 -17.46 -13.72 27.77
C ARG A 451 -18.88 -13.23 27.55
N ASP A 452 -19.05 -11.95 27.16
CA ASP A 452 -20.38 -11.39 26.90
C ASP A 452 -20.78 -11.70 25.43
N PRO A 453 -21.90 -12.42 25.20
CA PRO A 453 -22.34 -12.78 23.85
C PRO A 453 -22.66 -11.54 22.99
N ARG A 454 -23.01 -10.40 23.60
CA ARG A 454 -23.26 -9.13 22.91
C ARG A 454 -21.97 -8.53 22.37
N PHE A 455 -20.85 -8.70 23.09
CA PHE A 455 -19.52 -8.27 22.62
C PHE A 455 -19.08 -9.10 21.41
N GLU A 456 -19.29 -10.42 21.47
CA GLU A 456 -19.04 -11.31 20.33
C GLU A 456 -19.92 -10.97 19.11
N ALA A 457 -21.17 -10.54 19.34
CA ALA A 457 -22.03 -10.09 18.26
C ALA A 457 -21.52 -8.79 17.61
N LEU A 458 -20.97 -7.85 18.41
CA LEU A 458 -20.34 -6.63 17.87
C LEU A 458 -19.09 -6.95 17.03
N LYS A 459 -18.23 -7.84 17.49
CA LYS A 459 -17.05 -8.26 16.71
C LYS A 459 -17.45 -8.88 15.37
N ARG A 460 -18.45 -9.78 15.37
CA ARG A 460 -19.00 -10.35 14.12
C ARG A 460 -19.56 -9.28 13.18
N LEU A 461 -20.28 -8.29 13.70
CA LEU A 461 -20.82 -7.18 12.91
C LEU A 461 -19.70 -6.37 12.24
N ILE A 462 -18.61 -6.09 12.97
CA ILE A 462 -17.44 -5.38 12.44
C ILE A 462 -16.81 -6.19 11.32
N THR A 463 -16.50 -7.47 11.56
CA THR A 463 -15.93 -8.38 10.56
C THR A 463 -16.81 -8.46 9.30
N GLN A 464 -18.13 -8.60 9.46
CA GLN A 464 -19.05 -8.60 8.32
C GLN A 464 -19.03 -7.30 7.52
N ARG A 465 -18.85 -6.14 8.17
CA ARG A 465 -18.73 -4.85 7.46
C ARG A 465 -17.40 -4.72 6.73
N MET A 466 -16.32 -5.17 7.36
CA MET A 466 -14.95 -5.10 6.81
C MET A 466 -14.75 -5.96 5.55
N TYR A 467 -15.45 -7.10 5.48
CA TYR A 467 -15.29 -8.10 4.41
C TYR A 467 -16.57 -8.26 3.56
N ARG A 468 -17.43 -7.26 3.54
CA ARG A 468 -18.56 -7.21 2.62
C ARG A 468 -18.02 -7.12 1.18
N ALA A 469 -18.43 -8.11 0.35
CA ALA A 469 -18.15 -8.12 -1.09
C ALA A 469 -18.96 -7.04 -1.81
#